data_966b3983baac03cc17fc16bc731192b2
#
_entry.id   966b3983baac03cc17fc16bc731192b2
#
_cell.length_a   1.000
_cell.length_b   1.000
_cell.length_c   1.000
_cell.angle_alpha   90.00
_cell.angle_beta   90.00
_cell.angle_gamma   90.00
#
_symmetry.space_group_name_H-M   'P 1'
#
loop_
_entity.id
_entity.type
_entity.pdbx_description
1 polymer ?
#
loop_
_entity_poly.entity_id
_entity_poly.type
_entity_poly.pdbx_seq_one_letter_code
_entity_poly.pdbx_strand_id
1 'polypeptide(L)' 'MKSTVHGLVSIDTAPAIVNEITLIGSRCGRFEAALPLLSSGKVHVGSMISEEFPLDRAPEAFATAAKKGVLKILLRPPA' A
#
# COMPACT_ATOMS: atom_id res chain seq x y z
N MET A 1 8.58 10.83 2.40
CA MET A 1 8.03 9.87 3.38
C MET A 1 6.56 9.67 3.11
N LYS A 2 6.10 8.43 3.17
CA LYS A 2 4.70 8.06 3.00
C LYS A 2 4.23 7.23 4.18
N SER A 3 2.96 7.42 4.56
CA SER A 3 2.33 6.62 5.59
C SER A 3 0.87 6.37 5.20
N THR A 4 0.42 5.14 5.36
CA THR A 4 -0.98 4.75 5.15
C THR A 4 -1.69 4.48 6.49
N VAL A 5 -1.00 4.66 7.59
CA VAL A 5 -1.50 4.39 8.93
C VAL A 5 -1.90 5.70 9.60
N HIS A 6 -3.09 5.73 10.19
CA HIS A 6 -3.52 6.86 11.00
C HIS A 6 -2.80 6.85 12.34
N GLY A 7 -2.49 8.02 12.84
CA GLY A 7 -1.91 8.21 14.16
C GLY A 7 -0.61 9.01 14.11
N LEU A 8 -0.10 9.26 15.28
CA LEU A 8 1.15 9.98 15.45
C LEU A 8 2.32 9.01 15.38
N VAL A 9 3.38 9.44 14.69
CA VAL A 9 4.63 8.71 14.63
C VAL A 9 5.68 9.52 15.37
N SER A 10 6.32 8.90 16.37
CA SER A 10 7.42 9.52 17.09
C SER A 10 8.74 9.15 16.43
N ILE A 11 9.56 10.17 16.13
CA ILE A 11 10.88 9.96 15.56
C ILE A 11 11.91 10.77 16.34
N ASP A 12 13.14 10.26 16.41
CA ASP A 12 14.27 11.01 16.92
C ASP A 12 14.80 11.90 15.79
N THR A 13 14.73 13.21 15.98
CA THR A 13 15.18 14.18 14.97
C THR A 13 16.68 14.43 14.98
N ALA A 14 17.40 13.99 16.02
CA ALA A 14 18.83 14.25 16.13
C ALA A 14 19.65 13.76 14.94
N PRO A 15 19.46 12.51 14.45
CA PRO A 15 20.18 12.07 13.25
C PRO A 15 19.90 12.91 12.01
N ALA A 16 18.67 13.42 11.86
CA ALA A 16 18.32 14.28 10.74
C ALA A 16 19.06 15.62 10.79
N ILE A 17 19.21 16.18 12.00
CA ILE A 17 19.90 17.44 12.19
C ILE A 17 21.41 17.27 11.98
N VAL A 18 22.00 16.24 12.60
CA VAL A 18 23.45 16.00 12.53
C VAL A 18 23.90 15.69 11.09
N ASN A 19 23.09 14.95 10.34
CA ASN A 19 23.42 14.51 8.98
C ASN A 19 22.80 15.39 7.89
N GLU A 20 22.19 16.51 8.27
CA GLU A 20 21.56 17.46 7.34
C GLU A 20 20.58 16.80 6.36
N ILE A 21 19.69 15.92 6.90
CA ILE A 21 18.72 15.19 6.12
C ILE A 21 17.46 16.04 5.89
N THR A 22 16.99 16.07 4.66
CA THR A 22 15.74 16.73 4.30
C THR A 22 14.58 15.74 4.39
N LEU A 23 13.49 16.12 5.08
CA LEU A 23 12.28 15.33 5.21
C LEU A 23 11.20 15.92 4.30
N ILE A 24 10.75 15.13 3.33
CA ILE A 24 9.73 15.54 2.36
C ILE A 24 8.57 14.57 2.38
N GLY A 25 7.35 15.10 2.55
CA GLY A 25 6.12 14.33 2.40
C GLY A 25 5.79 14.12 0.93
N SER A 26 5.15 13.01 0.62
CA SER A 26 4.74 12.67 -0.73
C SER A 26 3.38 11.98 -0.73
N ARG A 27 2.53 12.33 -1.68
CA ARG A 27 1.25 11.64 -1.90
C ARG A 27 1.41 10.54 -2.95
N CYS A 28 0.34 9.77 -3.14
CA CYS A 28 0.28 8.77 -4.21
C CYS A 28 0.43 9.42 -5.58
N GLY A 29 0.98 8.68 -6.52
CA GLY A 29 1.12 9.15 -7.90
C GLY A 29 -0.22 9.24 -8.63
N ARG A 30 -0.17 9.71 -9.86
CA ARG A 30 -1.36 9.94 -10.69
C ARG A 30 -1.78 8.67 -11.41
N PHE A 31 -3.10 8.40 -11.46
CA PHE A 31 -3.65 7.26 -12.18
C PHE A 31 -3.38 7.34 -13.68
N GLU A 32 -3.38 8.53 -14.25
CA GLU A 32 -3.13 8.73 -15.68
C GLU A 32 -1.77 8.18 -16.13
N ALA A 33 -0.79 8.20 -15.24
CA ALA A 33 0.52 7.62 -15.52
C ALA A 33 0.58 6.12 -15.17
N ALA A 34 -0.15 5.69 -14.14
CA ALA A 34 -0.09 4.32 -13.65
C ALA A 34 -0.87 3.33 -14.52
N LEU A 35 -2.05 3.70 -15.01
CA LEU A 35 -2.90 2.79 -15.78
C LEU A 35 -2.25 2.30 -17.08
N PRO A 36 -1.61 3.16 -17.89
CA PRO A 36 -0.89 2.68 -19.07
C PRO A 36 0.24 1.70 -18.76
N LEU A 37 0.92 1.88 -17.62
CA LEU A 37 1.98 0.96 -17.19
C LEU A 37 1.42 -0.42 -16.88
N LEU A 38 0.26 -0.49 -16.21
CA LEU A 38 -0.40 -1.76 -15.91
C LEU A 38 -0.90 -2.44 -17.19
N SER A 39 -1.58 -1.69 -18.08
CA SER A 39 -2.15 -2.25 -19.30
C SER A 39 -1.09 -2.69 -20.31
N SER A 40 0.10 -2.08 -20.31
CA SER A 40 1.20 -2.47 -21.19
C SER A 40 1.94 -3.71 -20.74
N GLY A 41 1.66 -4.24 -19.55
CA GLY A 41 2.34 -5.40 -18.99
C GLY A 41 3.77 -5.13 -18.51
N LYS A 42 4.17 -3.87 -18.43
CA LYS A 42 5.52 -3.50 -17.96
C LYS A 42 5.68 -3.64 -16.46
N VAL A 43 4.57 -3.68 -15.71
CA VAL A 43 4.57 -3.82 -14.26
C VAL A 43 3.79 -5.09 -13.91
N HIS A 44 4.43 -5.99 -13.19
CA HIS A 44 3.82 -7.27 -12.77
C HIS A 44 3.35 -7.15 -11.33
N VAL A 45 2.03 -7.07 -11.14
CA VAL A 45 1.44 -6.92 -9.80
C VAL A 45 0.70 -8.17 -9.33
N GLY A 46 0.44 -9.13 -10.24
CA GLY A 46 -0.30 -10.34 -9.91
C GLY A 46 0.31 -11.14 -8.77
N SER A 47 1.64 -11.22 -8.71
CA SER A 47 2.36 -11.92 -7.65
C SER A 47 2.23 -11.25 -6.28
N MET A 48 1.76 -10.01 -6.22
CA MET A 48 1.53 -9.29 -4.97
C MET A 48 0.17 -9.63 -4.34
N ILE A 49 -0.74 -10.24 -5.11
CA ILE A 49 -2.05 -10.63 -4.61
C ILE A 49 -1.90 -11.89 -3.77
N SER A 50 -2.10 -11.75 -2.45
CA SER A 50 -1.97 -12.87 -1.52
C SER A 50 -3.20 -13.76 -1.54
N GLU A 51 -4.39 -13.16 -1.57
CA GLU A 51 -5.65 -13.90 -1.57
C GLU A 51 -6.80 -13.02 -2.06
N GLU A 52 -7.84 -13.64 -2.60
CA GLU A 52 -9.09 -12.98 -2.97
C GLU A 52 -10.24 -13.53 -2.13
N PHE A 53 -11.17 -12.66 -1.75
CA PHE A 53 -12.38 -13.02 -1.04
C PHE A 53 -13.60 -12.49 -1.78
N PRO A 54 -14.73 -13.21 -1.78
CA PRO A 54 -15.99 -12.61 -2.22
C PRO A 54 -16.40 -11.49 -1.26
N LEU A 55 -17.15 -10.52 -1.77
CA LEU A 55 -17.50 -9.33 -1.00
C LEU A 55 -18.27 -9.64 0.30
N ASP A 56 -19.09 -10.70 0.29
CA ASP A 56 -19.86 -11.15 1.48
C ASP A 56 -18.95 -11.70 2.59
N ARG A 57 -17.69 -11.96 2.30
CA ARG A 57 -16.68 -12.38 3.28
C ARG A 57 -15.69 -11.26 3.61
N ALA A 58 -16.10 -10.02 3.45
CA ALA A 58 -15.24 -8.87 3.71
C ALA A 58 -14.62 -8.85 5.12
N PRO A 59 -15.33 -9.19 6.22
CA PRO A 59 -14.72 -9.24 7.54
C PRO A 59 -13.51 -10.19 7.61
N GLU A 60 -13.60 -11.36 6.98
CA GLU A 60 -12.48 -12.30 6.93
C GLU A 60 -11.32 -11.73 6.10
N ALA A 61 -11.64 -11.03 5.01
CA ALA A 61 -10.64 -10.39 4.17
C ALA A 61 -9.83 -9.35 4.95
N PHE A 62 -10.51 -8.50 5.71
CA PHE A 62 -9.83 -7.50 6.55
C PHE A 62 -8.98 -8.15 7.64
N ALA A 63 -9.45 -9.22 8.27
CA ALA A 63 -8.66 -9.95 9.25
C ALA A 63 -7.41 -10.56 8.62
N THR A 64 -7.53 -11.14 7.44
CA THR A 64 -6.39 -11.71 6.70
C THR A 64 -5.40 -10.63 6.28
N ALA A 65 -5.88 -9.48 5.83
CA ALA A 65 -5.03 -8.37 5.41
C ALA A 65 -4.17 -7.83 6.55
N ALA A 66 -4.60 -7.97 7.80
CA ALA A 66 -3.85 -7.53 8.97
C ALA A 66 -2.73 -8.50 9.36
N LYS A 67 -2.67 -9.70 8.79
CA LYS A 67 -1.66 -10.69 9.12
C LYS A 67 -0.29 -10.30 8.55
N LYS A 68 0.75 -10.66 9.30
CA LYS A 68 2.12 -10.42 8.87
C LYS A 68 2.44 -11.23 7.61
N GLY A 69 3.13 -10.59 6.67
CA GLY A 69 3.54 -11.24 5.42
C GLY A 69 2.53 -11.17 4.28
N VAL A 70 1.32 -10.68 4.55
CA VAL A 70 0.32 -10.48 3.51
C VAL A 70 0.58 -9.16 2.80
N LEU A 71 0.67 -9.18 1.47
CA LEU A 71 0.92 -7.97 0.67
C LEU A 71 -0.35 -7.30 0.21
N LYS A 72 -1.27 -8.05 -0.41
CA LYS A 72 -2.50 -7.50 -0.97
C LYS A 72 -3.63 -8.52 -0.89
N ILE A 73 -4.75 -8.09 -0.36
CA ILE A 73 -6.01 -8.84 -0.36
C ILE A 73 -7.00 -8.13 -1.27
N LEU A 74 -7.68 -8.87 -2.11
CA LEU A 74 -8.71 -8.33 -2.99
C LEU A 74 -10.10 -8.80 -2.55
N LEU A 75 -11.08 -7.91 -2.73
CA LEU A 75 -12.48 -8.23 -2.60
C LEU A 75 -13.11 -8.30 -3.98
N ARG A 76 -13.82 -9.38 -4.26
CA ARG A 76 -14.50 -9.56 -5.53
C ARG A 76 -16.00 -9.32 -5.36
N PRO A 77 -16.54 -8.26 -5.98
CA PRO A 77 -17.99 -8.04 -5.99
C PRO A 77 -18.70 -9.16 -6.76
N PRO A 78 -19.98 -9.42 -6.48
CA PRO A 78 -20.76 -10.36 -7.29
C PRO A 78 -20.88 -9.84 -8.73
N ALA A 79 -20.89 -10.77 -9.66
CA ALA A 79 -20.99 -10.46 -11.08
C ALA A 79 -22.38 -9.90 -11.44
#